data_50be7501cfc80a7b6eaf8913c60b82a8
#
_entry.id   50be7501cfc80a7b6eaf8913c60b82a8
#
_cell.length_a   1.000
_cell.length_b   1.000
_cell.length_c   1.000
_cell.angle_alpha   90.00
_cell.angle_beta   90.00
_cell.angle_gamma   90.00
#
_symmetry.space_group_name_H-M   'P 1'
#
loop_
_entity.id
_entity.type
_entity.pdbx_description
1 polymer ?
#
loop_
_entity_poly.entity_id
_entity_poly.type
_entity_poly.pdbx_seq_one_letter_code
_entity_poly.pdbx_strand_id
1 'polypeptide(L)'
;MRVVFLSPRYPPEMRQFTRGLAEVGAEVLGVGDGAPDPELRRYLADYLEVPSIMDEEDVIARVHGWVRGRSIDRVLANWEPLVIVAARLRERFGLPGMSVDAVRGFRDKQLMKDRVAAAGLRVPRAQRVRSVVDVWSALEA
;
A
#
# COMPACT_ATOMS: atom_id res chain seq x y z
N MET A 1 15.13 -11.69 -7.27
CA MET A 1 14.52 -10.36 -7.08
C MET A 1 14.11 -10.22 -5.61
N ARG A 2 14.51 -9.13 -4.95
CA ARG A 2 14.18 -8.89 -3.55
C ARG A 2 13.04 -7.88 -3.41
N VAL A 3 11.97 -8.28 -2.73
CA VAL A 3 10.71 -7.53 -2.67
C VAL A 3 10.36 -7.24 -1.22
N VAL A 4 10.21 -5.96 -0.87
CA VAL A 4 9.55 -5.57 0.39
C VAL A 4 8.04 -5.65 0.16
N PHE A 5 7.35 -6.49 0.92
CA PHE A 5 5.91 -6.69 0.81
C PHE A 5 5.21 -6.27 2.11
N LEU A 6 4.41 -5.21 2.02
CA LEU A 6 3.70 -4.65 3.17
C LEU A 6 2.43 -5.46 3.46
N SER A 7 2.23 -5.80 4.72
CA SER A 7 1.10 -6.58 5.24
C SER A 7 0.92 -7.95 4.56
N PRO A 8 1.93 -8.86 4.61
CA PRO A 8 1.87 -10.15 3.92
C PRO A 8 0.84 -11.12 4.52
N ARG A 9 0.27 -10.80 5.67
CA ARG A 9 -0.67 -11.62 6.44
C ARG A 9 -2.12 -11.18 6.31
N TYR A 10 -2.35 -9.87 6.19
CA TYR A 10 -3.69 -9.28 6.22
C TYR A 10 -3.86 -8.25 5.08
N PRO A 11 -5.02 -8.17 4.43
CA PRO A 11 -6.16 -9.11 4.50
C PRO A 11 -5.77 -10.56 4.20
N PRO A 12 -6.63 -11.57 4.52
CA PRO A 12 -6.27 -13.00 4.43
C PRO A 12 -5.70 -13.44 3.07
N GLU A 13 -6.18 -12.84 1.98
CA GLU A 13 -5.70 -13.11 0.61
C GLU A 13 -4.25 -12.70 0.37
N MET A 14 -3.69 -11.81 1.19
CA MET A 14 -2.28 -11.39 1.08
C MET A 14 -1.31 -12.56 1.26
N ARG A 15 -1.72 -13.58 1.98
CA ARG A 15 -0.95 -14.83 2.14
C ARG A 15 -0.71 -15.53 0.80
N GLN A 16 -1.71 -15.50 -0.10
CA GLN A 16 -1.59 -16.09 -1.44
C GLN A 16 -0.63 -15.29 -2.32
N PHE A 17 -0.67 -13.94 -2.23
CA PHE A 17 0.31 -13.11 -2.91
C PHE A 17 1.73 -13.35 -2.39
N THR A 18 1.91 -13.46 -1.06
CA THR A 18 3.21 -13.77 -0.45
C THR A 18 3.75 -15.10 -0.96
N ARG A 19 2.91 -16.14 -0.97
CA ARG A 19 3.26 -17.46 -1.51
C ARG A 19 3.63 -17.38 -2.99
N GLY A 20 2.78 -16.76 -3.81
CA GLY A 20 3.03 -16.65 -5.25
C GLY A 20 4.33 -15.90 -5.58
N LEU A 21 4.66 -14.84 -4.83
CA LEU A 21 5.95 -14.16 -4.97
C LEU A 21 7.13 -15.08 -4.66
N ALA A 22 7.05 -15.86 -3.59
CA ALA A 22 8.10 -16.82 -3.23
C ALA A 22 8.23 -17.96 -4.26
N GLU A 23 7.11 -18.51 -4.75
CA GLU A 23 7.08 -19.59 -5.73
C GLU A 23 7.70 -19.19 -7.08
N VAL A 24 7.64 -17.90 -7.46
CA VAL A 24 8.33 -17.39 -8.65
C VAL A 24 9.78 -16.97 -8.38
N GLY A 25 10.32 -17.30 -7.22
CA GLY A 25 11.73 -17.09 -6.86
C GLY A 25 12.06 -15.67 -6.33
N ALA A 26 11.06 -14.92 -5.85
CA ALA A 26 11.35 -13.67 -5.17
C ALA A 26 11.78 -13.93 -3.71
N GLU A 27 12.80 -13.21 -3.25
CA GLU A 27 13.10 -13.05 -1.81
C GLU A 27 12.09 -12.07 -1.21
N VAL A 28 11.09 -12.59 -0.50
CA VAL A 28 10.04 -11.75 0.09
C VAL A 28 10.45 -11.28 1.47
N LEU A 29 10.65 -9.98 1.62
CA LEU A 29 10.87 -9.29 2.89
C LEU A 29 9.52 -8.75 3.39
N GLY A 30 8.90 -9.45 4.31
CA GLY A 30 7.59 -9.07 4.85
C GLY A 30 7.68 -7.95 5.88
N VAL A 31 6.70 -7.06 5.89
CA VAL A 31 6.55 -6.02 6.93
C VAL A 31 5.10 -6.02 7.41
N GLY A 32 4.88 -6.14 8.71
CA GLY A 32 3.51 -6.15 9.26
C GLY A 32 3.47 -6.03 10.78
N ASP A 33 2.27 -5.83 11.31
CA ASP A 33 1.98 -5.80 12.73
C ASP A 33 1.60 -7.20 13.23
N GLY A 34 2.40 -7.75 14.12
CA GLY A 34 2.30 -9.11 14.64
C GLY A 34 3.02 -10.16 13.79
N ALA A 35 3.51 -11.17 14.48
CA ALA A 35 4.35 -12.22 13.92
C ALA A 35 3.62 -13.05 12.84
N PRO A 36 4.32 -13.44 11.78
CA PRO A 36 3.78 -14.38 10.81
C PRO A 36 3.67 -15.78 11.45
N ASP A 37 2.58 -16.49 11.17
CA ASP A 37 2.47 -17.87 11.58
C ASP A 37 3.46 -18.79 10.83
N PRO A 38 3.66 -20.05 11.31
CA PRO A 38 4.65 -20.94 10.73
C PRO A 38 4.47 -21.28 9.24
N GLU A 39 3.23 -21.26 8.74
CA GLU A 39 2.95 -21.51 7.33
C GLU A 39 3.41 -20.34 6.46
N LEU A 40 2.98 -19.12 6.82
CA LEU A 40 3.39 -17.91 6.11
C LEU A 40 4.89 -17.68 6.17
N ARG A 41 5.52 -17.99 7.32
CA ARG A 41 6.96 -17.81 7.55
C ARG A 41 7.82 -18.56 6.52
N ARG A 42 7.33 -19.66 5.96
CA ARG A 42 8.06 -20.45 4.93
C ARG A 42 8.27 -19.70 3.62
N TYR A 43 7.42 -18.72 3.32
CA TYR A 43 7.45 -17.92 2.11
C TYR A 43 8.18 -16.58 2.27
N LEU A 44 8.65 -16.28 3.49
CA LEU A 44 9.35 -15.05 3.81
C LEU A 44 10.84 -15.32 3.98
N ALA A 45 11.68 -14.60 3.22
CA ALA A 45 13.12 -14.61 3.42
C ALA A 45 13.50 -13.92 4.73
N ASP A 46 12.78 -12.83 5.07
CA ASP A 46 12.95 -12.10 6.34
C ASP A 46 11.64 -11.39 6.69
N TYR A 47 11.52 -10.90 7.94
CA TYR A 47 10.32 -10.23 8.41
C TYR A 47 10.63 -9.13 9.40
N LEU A 48 10.08 -7.95 9.17
CA LEU A 48 10.08 -6.83 10.09
C LEU A 48 8.71 -6.71 10.74
N GLU A 49 8.67 -6.93 12.05
CA GLU A 49 7.49 -6.61 12.86
C GLU A 49 7.50 -5.13 13.24
N VAL A 50 6.37 -4.46 13.02
CA VAL A 50 6.15 -3.05 13.39
C VAL A 50 5.01 -2.95 14.40
N PRO A 51 4.96 -1.93 15.26
CA PRO A 51 3.89 -1.78 16.25
C PRO A 51 2.51 -1.61 15.61
N SER A 52 2.44 -0.87 14.51
CA SER A 52 1.23 -0.69 13.69
C SER A 52 1.62 -0.48 12.24
N ILE A 53 1.08 -1.29 11.35
CA ILE A 53 1.29 -1.14 9.91
C ILE A 53 0.59 0.11 9.35
N MET A 54 -0.33 0.71 10.13
CA MET A 54 -1.06 1.92 9.76
C MET A 54 -0.34 3.21 10.17
N ASP A 55 0.74 3.12 10.96
CA ASP A 55 1.59 4.28 11.26
C ASP A 55 2.62 4.46 10.14
N GLU A 56 2.24 5.30 9.16
CA GLU A 56 3.03 5.51 7.95
C GLU A 56 4.48 5.96 8.24
N GLU A 57 4.66 6.90 9.16
CA GLU A 57 5.99 7.47 9.45
C GLU A 57 6.88 6.46 10.15
N ASP A 58 6.35 5.74 11.14
CA ASP A 58 7.10 4.69 11.84
C ASP A 58 7.48 3.54 10.90
N VAL A 59 6.52 3.08 10.06
CA VAL A 59 6.78 2.04 9.05
C VAL A 59 7.89 2.45 8.09
N ILE A 60 7.83 3.68 7.54
CA ILE A 60 8.84 4.18 6.60
C ILE A 60 10.22 4.26 7.26
N ALA A 61 10.28 4.78 8.49
CA ALA A 61 11.54 4.90 9.22
C ALA A 61 12.16 3.53 9.54
N ARG A 62 11.35 2.58 10.03
CA ARG A 62 11.80 1.22 10.36
C ARG A 62 12.23 0.45 9.12
N VAL A 63 11.43 0.46 8.06
CA VAL A 63 11.78 -0.22 6.81
C VAL A 63 13.08 0.35 6.25
N HIS A 64 13.24 1.67 6.22
CA HIS A 64 14.48 2.30 5.75
C HIS A 64 15.71 1.85 6.55
N GLY A 65 15.59 1.77 7.90
CA GLY A 65 16.67 1.28 8.75
C GLY A 65 16.97 -0.21 8.53
N TRP A 66 15.91 -1.02 8.43
CA TRP A 66 16.00 -2.48 8.31
C TRP A 66 16.61 -2.96 7.00
N VAL A 67 16.32 -2.28 5.88
CA VAL A 67 16.87 -2.64 4.58
C VAL A 67 18.24 -2.01 4.29
N ARG A 68 18.81 -1.24 5.25
CA ARG A 68 20.12 -0.60 5.05
C ARG A 68 21.18 -1.63 4.65
N GLY A 69 21.90 -1.36 3.55
CA GLY A 69 22.90 -2.28 3.00
C GLY A 69 22.36 -3.46 2.19
N ARG A 70 21.03 -3.56 2.04
CA ARG A 70 20.38 -4.56 1.17
C ARG A 70 19.96 -3.91 -0.15
N SER A 71 20.21 -4.57 -1.26
CA SER A 71 19.61 -4.18 -2.55
C SER A 71 18.14 -4.60 -2.55
N ILE A 72 17.24 -3.65 -2.78
CA ILE A 72 15.80 -3.88 -2.91
C ILE A 72 15.39 -3.58 -4.36
N ASP A 73 14.63 -4.47 -4.98
CA ASP A 73 14.18 -4.31 -6.35
C ASP A 73 12.78 -3.72 -6.45
N ARG A 74 11.90 -4.06 -5.49
CA ARG A 74 10.50 -3.62 -5.48
C ARG A 74 9.97 -3.41 -4.06
N VAL A 75 9.00 -2.48 -3.95
CA VAL A 75 8.14 -2.36 -2.77
C VAL A 75 6.69 -2.52 -3.22
N LEU A 76 5.98 -3.47 -2.65
CA LEU A 76 4.61 -3.82 -3.00
C LEU A 76 3.67 -3.70 -1.80
N ALA A 77 2.45 -3.27 -2.08
CA ALA A 77 1.31 -3.33 -1.19
C ALA A 77 0.05 -3.58 -2.02
N ASN A 78 -0.68 -4.64 -1.72
CA ASN A 78 -1.94 -4.96 -2.40
C ASN A 78 -3.15 -4.59 -1.54
N TRP A 79 -2.93 -4.23 -0.29
CA TRP A 79 -3.97 -3.69 0.57
C TRP A 79 -4.04 -2.17 0.43
N GLU A 80 -5.21 -1.65 0.03
CA GLU A 80 -5.41 -0.25 -0.36
C GLU A 80 -4.91 0.78 0.67
N PRO A 81 -5.10 0.62 2.00
CA PRO A 81 -4.58 1.59 2.97
C PRO A 81 -3.07 1.81 2.91
N LEU A 82 -2.30 0.82 2.42
CA LEU A 82 -0.83 0.86 2.42
C LEU A 82 -0.21 1.32 1.09
N VAL A 83 -1.02 1.62 0.08
CA VAL A 83 -0.48 1.98 -1.25
C VAL A 83 0.32 3.28 -1.24
N ILE A 84 -0.03 4.24 -0.37
CA ILE A 84 0.72 5.50 -0.20
C ILE A 84 2.06 5.21 0.47
N VAL A 85 2.09 4.42 1.54
CA VAL A 85 3.32 4.00 2.22
C VAL A 85 4.27 3.31 1.24
N ALA A 86 3.75 2.38 0.44
CA ALA A 86 4.55 1.70 -0.59
C ALA A 86 5.10 2.68 -1.64
N ALA A 87 4.32 3.68 -2.06
CA ALA A 87 4.79 4.70 -2.99
C ALA A 87 5.89 5.58 -2.38
N ARG A 88 5.72 6.02 -1.13
CA ARG A 88 6.74 6.80 -0.39
C ARG A 88 8.04 6.03 -0.22
N LEU A 89 7.97 4.73 0.07
CA LEU A 89 9.15 3.86 0.16
C LEU A 89 9.83 3.71 -1.21
N ARG A 90 9.05 3.54 -2.31
CA ARG A 90 9.62 3.50 -3.67
C ARG A 90 10.37 4.79 -4.02
N GLU A 91 9.77 5.93 -3.78
CA GLU A 91 10.43 7.22 -4.02
C GLU A 91 11.70 7.38 -3.18
N ARG A 92 11.64 7.00 -1.90
CA ARG A 92 12.79 7.08 -0.99
C ARG A 92 13.96 6.19 -1.41
N PHE A 93 13.67 5.04 -2.02
CA PHE A 93 14.70 4.08 -2.47
C PHE A 93 15.06 4.22 -3.96
N GLY A 94 14.46 5.16 -4.68
CA GLY A 94 14.66 5.31 -6.12
C GLY A 94 14.17 4.11 -6.94
N LEU A 95 13.12 3.42 -6.46
CA LEU A 95 12.59 2.20 -7.10
C LEU A 95 11.49 2.52 -8.12
N PRO A 96 11.36 1.71 -9.17
CA PRO A 96 10.32 1.90 -10.16
C PRO A 96 8.92 1.61 -9.59
N GLY A 97 7.92 2.33 -10.10
CA GLY A 97 6.52 2.17 -9.77
C GLY A 97 5.78 3.51 -9.74
N MET A 98 4.49 3.48 -9.38
CA MET A 98 3.69 4.71 -9.29
C MET A 98 4.20 5.61 -8.17
N SER A 99 4.30 6.91 -8.48
CA SER A 99 4.65 7.96 -7.52
C SER A 99 3.56 8.15 -6.47
N VAL A 100 3.88 8.85 -5.39
CA VAL A 100 2.91 9.24 -4.35
C VAL A 100 1.75 10.05 -4.96
N ASP A 101 2.04 10.99 -5.87
CA ASP A 101 0.98 11.77 -6.52
C ASP A 101 0.05 10.90 -7.36
N ALA A 102 0.59 9.98 -8.15
CA ALA A 102 -0.21 9.05 -8.94
C ALA A 102 -1.11 8.20 -8.05
N VAL A 103 -0.54 7.60 -6.99
CA VAL A 103 -1.27 6.70 -6.06
C VAL A 103 -2.38 7.44 -5.29
N ARG A 104 -2.19 8.72 -4.94
CA ARG A 104 -3.25 9.52 -4.29
C ARG A 104 -4.53 9.55 -5.11
N GLY A 105 -4.43 9.59 -6.45
CA GLY A 105 -5.59 9.53 -7.34
C GLY A 105 -6.39 8.23 -7.22
N PHE A 106 -5.77 7.13 -6.80
CA PHE A 106 -6.48 5.86 -6.53
C PHE A 106 -7.04 5.80 -5.11
N ARG A 107 -6.40 6.45 -4.16
CA ARG A 107 -6.78 6.43 -2.75
C ARG A 107 -7.86 7.47 -2.40
N ASP A 108 -7.81 8.67 -2.96
CA ASP A 108 -8.82 9.72 -2.77
C ASP A 108 -9.85 9.65 -3.90
N LYS A 109 -11.07 9.19 -3.57
CA LYS A 109 -12.16 9.00 -4.53
C LYS A 109 -12.64 10.30 -5.17
N GLN A 110 -12.53 11.44 -4.47
CA GLN A 110 -12.86 12.73 -5.06
C GLN A 110 -11.79 13.13 -6.09
N LEU A 111 -10.53 13.08 -5.71
CA LEU A 111 -9.42 13.37 -6.61
C LEU A 111 -9.42 12.45 -7.84
N MET A 112 -9.75 11.16 -7.66
CA MET A 112 -9.90 10.22 -8.77
C MET A 112 -10.98 10.70 -9.76
N LYS A 113 -12.16 11.07 -9.25
CA LYS A 113 -13.27 11.55 -10.10
C LYS A 113 -12.92 12.86 -10.79
N ASP A 114 -12.29 13.79 -10.11
CA ASP A 114 -11.85 15.07 -10.67
C ASP A 114 -10.86 14.85 -11.83
N ARG A 115 -9.88 13.95 -11.66
CA ARG A 115 -8.92 13.59 -12.72
C ARG A 115 -9.58 12.90 -13.93
N VAL A 116 -10.51 11.98 -13.67
CA VAL A 116 -11.24 11.28 -14.74
C VAL A 116 -12.15 12.24 -15.51
N ALA A 117 -12.85 13.14 -14.81
CA ALA A 117 -13.66 14.17 -15.42
C ALA A 117 -12.82 15.17 -16.25
N ALA A 118 -11.67 15.60 -15.73
CA ALA A 118 -10.74 16.48 -16.44
C ALA A 118 -10.19 15.85 -17.73
N ALA A 119 -10.11 14.51 -17.78
CA ALA A 119 -9.76 13.76 -18.99
C ALA A 119 -10.93 13.60 -19.98
N GLY A 120 -12.08 14.26 -19.74
CA GLY A 120 -13.26 14.20 -20.61
C GLY A 120 -14.10 12.92 -20.49
N LEU A 121 -13.81 12.09 -19.48
CA LEU A 121 -14.55 10.85 -19.26
C LEU A 121 -15.75 11.07 -18.32
N ARG A 122 -16.81 10.31 -18.56
CA ARG A 122 -18.01 10.39 -17.73
C ARG A 122 -17.74 9.84 -16.33
N VAL A 123 -18.09 10.62 -15.30
CA VAL A 123 -18.05 10.20 -13.90
C VAL A 123 -19.44 10.29 -13.27
N PRO A 124 -19.78 9.41 -12.31
CA PRO A 124 -20.99 9.57 -11.53
C PRO A 124 -20.94 10.85 -10.70
N ARG A 125 -22.10 11.49 -10.51
CA ARG A 125 -22.20 12.60 -9.55
C ARG A 125 -21.71 12.14 -8.18
N ALA A 126 -20.94 12.98 -7.53
CA ALA A 126 -20.42 12.71 -6.22
C ALA A 126 -20.12 14.02 -5.49
N GLN A 127 -20.37 14.00 -4.20
CA GLN A 127 -20.11 15.12 -3.32
C GLN A 127 -19.40 14.58 -2.07
N ARG A 128 -18.36 15.28 -1.63
CA ARG A 128 -17.73 15.00 -0.35
C ARG A 128 -18.61 15.54 0.77
N VAL A 129 -19.03 14.67 1.67
CA VAL A 129 -19.87 14.98 2.79
C VAL A 129 -18.99 15.07 4.04
N ARG A 130 -19.08 16.17 4.79
CA ARG A 130 -18.33 16.41 6.04
C ARG A 130 -19.24 16.68 7.24
N SER A 131 -20.54 16.89 6.99
CA SER A 131 -21.54 17.18 8.00
C SER A 131 -22.90 16.62 7.60
N VAL A 132 -23.81 16.53 8.56
CA VAL A 132 -25.22 16.18 8.30
C VAL A 132 -25.89 17.15 7.34
N VAL A 133 -25.53 18.44 7.41
CA VAL A 133 -26.06 19.47 6.51
C VAL A 133 -25.66 19.18 5.06
N ASP A 134 -24.41 18.73 4.82
CA ASP A 134 -23.96 18.38 3.48
C ASP A 134 -24.75 17.19 2.91
N VAL A 135 -25.19 16.24 3.77
CA VAL A 135 -26.04 15.12 3.34
C VAL A 135 -27.37 15.65 2.79
N TRP A 136 -28.03 16.53 3.53
CA TRP A 136 -29.30 17.11 3.08
C TRP A 136 -29.14 17.90 1.79
N SER A 137 -28.13 18.76 1.70
CA SER A 137 -27.84 19.51 0.47
C SER A 137 -27.55 18.60 -0.73
N ALA A 138 -26.92 17.45 -0.51
CA ALA A 138 -26.63 16.49 -1.57
C ALA A 138 -27.87 15.72 -2.05
N LEU A 139 -28.91 15.60 -1.21
CA LEU A 139 -30.17 14.96 -1.55
C LEU A 139 -31.11 15.89 -2.34
N GLU A 140 -30.92 17.21 -2.22
CA GLU A 140 -31.71 18.24 -2.91
C GLU A 140 -31.13 18.62 -4.28
N ALA A 141 -29.91 18.17 -4.62
CA ALA A 141 -29.18 18.49 -5.86
C ALA A 141 -29.35 17.41 -6.95
#